data_eebf00c4c84f270f8ed3e856a692ac93
#
_entry.id   eebf00c4c84f270f8ed3e856a692ac93
#
_cell.length_a   1.000
_cell.length_b   1.000
_cell.length_c   1.000
_cell.angle_alpha   90.00
_cell.angle_beta   90.00
_cell.angle_gamma   90.00
#
_symmetry.space_group_name_H-M   'P 1'
#
loop_
_entity.id
_entity.type
_entity.pdbx_description
1 polymer ?
#
loop_
_entity_poly.entity_id
_entity_poly.type
_entity_poly.pdbx_seq_one_letter_code
_entity_poly.pdbx_strand_id
1 'polypeptide(L)' 'MAIRDVRAVERDDGLFSVTFYVNHDFHQLFMTHETFEKVVGDDADRLVEYLHSLFN' A
#
# COMPACT_ATOMS: atom_id res chain seq x y z
N MET A 1 -5.16 -7.16 -14.33
CA MET A 1 -4.39 -7.46 -13.12
C MET A 1 -5.26 -7.16 -11.90
N ALA A 2 -5.36 -8.10 -10.98
CA ALA A 2 -6.19 -7.95 -9.78
C ALA A 2 -5.31 -7.74 -8.54
N ILE A 3 -5.55 -6.63 -7.85
CA ILE A 3 -4.91 -6.35 -6.54
C ILE A 3 -6.01 -6.50 -5.49
N ARG A 4 -5.76 -7.31 -4.47
CA ARG A 4 -6.73 -7.61 -3.43
C ARG A 4 -6.10 -7.72 -2.05
N ASP A 5 -6.94 -7.68 -1.03
CA ASP A 5 -6.55 -7.85 0.38
C ASP A 5 -5.50 -6.83 0.79
N VAL A 6 -5.70 -5.58 0.37
CA VAL A 6 -4.77 -4.48 0.66
C VAL A 6 -4.91 -4.09 2.13
N ARG A 7 -3.78 -4.08 2.85
CA ARG A 7 -3.73 -3.66 4.24
C ARG A 7 -2.55 -2.75 4.47
N ALA A 8 -2.73 -1.76 5.33
CA ALA A 8 -1.66 -0.87 5.74
C ALA A 8 -1.63 -0.84 7.26
N VAL A 9 -0.48 -1.14 7.84
CA VAL A 9 -0.29 -1.20 9.28
C VAL A 9 0.88 -0.30 9.65
N GLU A 10 0.65 0.58 10.63
CA GLU A 10 1.71 1.43 11.16
C GLU A 10 2.64 0.59 12.04
N ARG A 11 3.94 0.74 11.83
CA ARG A 11 4.97 0.03 12.58
C ARG A 11 5.56 0.94 13.64
N ASP A 12 6.26 0.33 14.60
CA ASP A 12 6.93 1.06 15.68
C ASP A 12 8.14 1.86 15.20
N ASP A 13 8.68 1.51 14.04
CA ASP A 13 9.87 2.17 13.49
C ASP A 13 9.55 3.40 12.62
N GLY A 14 8.30 3.84 12.63
CA GLY A 14 7.87 5.01 11.86
C GLY A 14 7.54 4.71 10.41
N LEU A 15 7.48 3.45 10.04
CA LEU A 15 7.12 3.02 8.70
C LEU A 15 5.71 2.43 8.68
N PHE A 16 5.07 2.48 7.52
CA PHE A 16 3.87 1.70 7.25
C PHE A 16 4.25 0.46 6.46
N SER A 17 3.71 -0.68 6.88
CA SER A 17 3.81 -1.93 6.13
C SER A 17 2.55 -2.08 5.31
N VAL A 18 2.69 -2.15 4.00
CA VAL A 18 1.57 -2.33 3.08
C VAL A 18 1.66 -3.72 2.48
N THR A 19 0.64 -4.53 2.73
CA THR A 19 0.58 -5.90 2.21
C THR A 19 -0.61 -6.06 1.29
N PHE A 20 -0.44 -6.86 0.26
CA PHE A 20 -1.49 -7.05 -0.73
C PHE A 20 -1.16 -8.27 -1.60
N TYR A 21 -2.14 -8.72 -2.38
CA TYR A 21 -1.94 -9.77 -3.37
C TYR A 21 -2.10 -9.18 -4.76
N VAL A 22 -1.20 -9.56 -5.66
CA VAL A 22 -1.33 -9.27 -7.09
C VAL A 22 -1.58 -10.63 -7.74
N ASN A 23 -2.80 -10.83 -8.23
CA ASN A 23 -3.29 -12.14 -8.65
C ASN A 23 -3.21 -13.12 -7.48
N HIS A 24 -2.28 -14.08 -7.51
CA HIS A 24 -2.08 -15.04 -6.42
C HIS A 24 -0.79 -14.81 -5.63
N ASP A 25 -0.03 -13.79 -5.98
CA ASP A 25 1.28 -13.54 -5.37
C ASP A 25 1.17 -12.53 -4.24
N PHE A 26 1.74 -12.88 -3.10
CA PHE A 26 1.80 -11.99 -1.94
C PHE A 26 2.91 -10.97 -2.13
N HIS A 27 2.60 -9.70 -1.85
CA HIS A 27 3.56 -8.61 -1.92
C HIS A 27 3.52 -7.79 -0.64
N GLN A 28 4.67 -7.22 -0.30
CA GLN A 28 4.81 -6.32 0.83
C GLN A 28 5.74 -5.20 0.45
N LEU A 29 5.37 -3.98 0.83
CA LEU A 29 6.25 -2.83 0.68
C LEU A 29 6.16 -1.95 1.92
N PHE A 30 7.14 -1.08 2.08
CA PHE A 30 7.19 -0.17 3.21
C PHE A 30 7.15 1.27 2.72
N MET A 31 6.47 2.13 3.47
CA MET A 31 6.37 3.55 3.19
C MET A 31 6.70 4.33 4.44
N THR A 32 7.36 5.48 4.28
CA THR A 32 7.48 6.42 5.39
C THR A 32 6.12 7.06 5.67
N HIS A 33 5.95 7.61 6.87
CA HIS A 33 4.75 8.36 7.22
C HIS A 33 4.48 9.48 6.23
N GLU A 34 5.54 10.20 5.88
CA GLU A 34 5.43 11.32 4.96
C GLU A 34 4.92 10.89 3.59
N THR A 35 5.48 9.82 3.04
CA THR A 35 5.06 9.28 1.75
C THR A 35 3.62 8.78 1.81
N PHE A 36 3.27 8.07 2.88
CA PHE A 36 1.92 7.55 3.06
C PHE A 36 0.89 8.68 3.07
N GLU A 37 1.18 9.77 3.80
CA GLU A 37 0.30 10.94 3.87
C GLU A 37 0.10 11.56 2.49
N LYS A 38 1.16 11.66 1.71
CA LYS A 38 1.09 12.25 0.37
C LYS A 38 0.32 11.39 -0.61
N VAL A 39 0.54 10.09 -0.56
CA VAL A 39 -0.01 9.14 -1.53
C VAL A 39 -1.44 8.76 -1.18
N VAL A 40 -1.69 8.49 0.08
CA VAL A 40 -2.96 7.93 0.54
C VAL A 40 -3.81 8.98 1.28
N GLY A 41 -3.20 9.69 2.22
CA GLY A 41 -3.93 10.63 3.06
C GLY A 41 -5.04 9.93 3.84
N ASP A 42 -6.27 10.44 3.71
CA ASP A 42 -7.43 9.89 4.41
C ASP A 42 -8.28 8.97 3.52
N ASP A 43 -7.86 8.73 2.29
CA ASP A 43 -8.66 7.99 1.32
C ASP A 43 -7.98 6.68 0.94
N ALA A 44 -8.52 5.57 1.45
CA ALA A 44 -7.97 4.24 1.22
C ALA A 44 -7.99 3.85 -0.27
N ASP A 45 -8.91 4.39 -1.06
CA ASP A 45 -8.96 4.10 -2.49
C ASP A 45 -7.73 4.62 -3.21
N ARG A 46 -7.11 5.67 -2.70
CA ARG A 46 -5.86 6.22 -3.28
C ARG A 46 -4.70 5.24 -3.14
N LEU A 47 -4.67 4.47 -2.05
CA LEU A 47 -3.66 3.44 -1.88
C LEU A 47 -3.79 2.37 -2.96
N VAL A 48 -5.01 1.93 -3.24
CA VAL A 48 -5.25 0.93 -4.29
C VAL A 48 -4.83 1.49 -5.66
N GLU A 49 -5.16 2.73 -5.94
CA GLU A 49 -4.74 3.39 -7.19
C GLU A 49 -3.23 3.45 -7.31
N TYR A 50 -2.55 3.79 -6.22
CA TYR A 50 -1.09 3.85 -6.19
C TYR A 50 -0.48 2.49 -6.50
N LEU A 51 -1.00 1.44 -5.88
CA LEU A 51 -0.51 0.08 -6.13
C LEU A 51 -0.71 -0.33 -7.59
N HIS A 52 -1.85 0.00 -8.17
CA HIS A 52 -2.09 -0.25 -9.59
C HIS A 52 -1.06 0.46 -10.47
N SER A 53 -0.68 1.68 -10.11
CA SER A 53 0.30 2.44 -10.89
C SER A 53 1.69 1.81 -10.84
N LEU A 54 2.03 1.11 -9.74
CA LEU A 54 3.32 0.44 -9.60
C LEU A 54 3.44 -0.82 -10.45
N PHE A 55 2.31 -1.48 -10.72
CA PHE A 55 2.30 -2.79 -11.38
C PHE A 55 1.75 -2.76 -12.81
N ASN A 56 1.45 -1.61 -13.31
CA ASN A 56 1.00 -1.47 -14.71
C ASN A 56 2.15 -1.15 -15.65
#